data_00ee6af6bda78a0df50880cb05cf3d71
#
_entry.id   00ee6af6bda78a0df50880cb05cf3d71
#
_cell.length_a   1.000
_cell.length_b   1.000
_cell.length_c   1.000
_cell.angle_alpha   90.00
_cell.angle_beta   90.00
_cell.angle_gamma   90.00
#
_symmetry.space_group_name_H-M   'P 1'
#
loop_
_entity.id
_entity.type
_entity.pdbx_description
1 polymer ?
#
loop_
_entity_poly.entity_id
_entity_poly.type
_entity_poly.pdbx_seq_one_letter_code
_entity_poly.pdbx_strand_id
1 'polypeptide(L)'
;MIEQLIAEATECDFKVALETKKPKSWLKSVSAFSNGIGGTLFFGVSDDREPIGLSDVQKDAEAISRLIKERITPLPQFILKPLQEDGKNLLALE
;
A
#
# COMPACT_ATOMS: atom_id res chain seq x y z
N MET A 1 0.36 15.05 -7.78
CA MET A 1 1.41 14.02 -7.79
C MET A 1 0.86 12.60 -7.60
N ILE A 2 0.03 12.36 -6.59
CA ILE A 2 -0.57 11.03 -6.42
C ILE A 2 -1.46 10.63 -7.59
N GLU A 3 -2.16 11.58 -8.17
CA GLU A 3 -3.02 11.34 -9.32
C GLU A 3 -2.24 10.79 -10.51
N GLN A 4 -1.03 11.28 -10.71
CA GLN A 4 -0.16 10.79 -11.77
C GLN A 4 0.29 9.36 -11.48
N LEU A 5 0.62 9.06 -10.24
CA LEU A 5 1.00 7.69 -9.85
C LEU A 5 -0.14 6.71 -10.03
N ILE A 6 -1.35 7.12 -9.69
CA ILE A 6 -2.54 6.32 -9.89
C ILE A 6 -2.76 6.04 -11.38
N ALA A 7 -2.60 7.08 -12.22
CA ALA A 7 -2.78 6.94 -13.66
C ALA A 7 -1.74 6.02 -14.29
N GLU A 8 -0.52 5.97 -13.74
CA GLU A 8 0.56 5.14 -14.25
C GLU A 8 0.48 3.69 -13.76
N ALA A 9 -0.27 3.43 -12.68
CA ALA A 9 -0.36 2.09 -12.12
C ALA A 9 -1.25 1.19 -12.99
N THR A 10 -0.85 -0.07 -13.09
CA THR A 10 -1.62 -1.06 -13.85
C THR A 10 -2.94 -1.36 -13.17
N GLU A 11 -2.90 -1.57 -11.86
CA GLU A 11 -4.07 -1.71 -11.00
C GLU A 11 -3.81 -1.02 -9.70
N CYS A 12 -4.84 -0.50 -9.07
CA CYS A 12 -4.73 0.21 -7.79
C CYS A 12 -5.77 -0.25 -6.80
N ASP A 13 -5.40 -0.21 -5.52
CA ASP A 13 -6.33 -0.33 -4.42
C ASP A 13 -5.97 0.73 -3.38
N PHE A 14 -6.93 1.16 -2.58
CA PHE A 14 -6.75 2.25 -1.62
C PHE A 14 -7.17 1.81 -0.24
N LYS A 15 -6.32 2.10 0.76
CA LYS A 15 -6.58 1.82 2.16
C LYS A 15 -6.35 3.10 2.96
N VAL A 16 -7.33 3.48 3.77
CA VAL A 16 -7.22 4.70 4.59
C VAL A 16 -6.12 4.55 5.63
N ALA A 17 -5.95 3.36 6.19
CA ALA A 17 -4.98 3.09 7.22
C ALA A 17 -4.47 1.66 7.09
N LEU A 18 -3.34 1.39 7.76
CA LEU A 18 -2.81 0.04 7.83
C LEU A 18 -3.46 -0.71 8.99
N GLU A 19 -4.12 -1.81 8.68
CA GLU A 19 -4.69 -2.69 9.70
C GLU A 19 -3.70 -3.80 10.03
N THR A 20 -3.13 -3.76 11.23
CA THR A 20 -2.16 -4.77 11.67
C THR A 20 -2.80 -5.93 12.42
N LYS A 21 -3.96 -5.71 13.03
CA LYS A 21 -4.66 -6.75 13.78
C LYS A 21 -5.40 -7.74 12.88
N LYS A 22 -5.95 -7.24 11.77
CA LYS A 22 -6.64 -8.06 10.78
C LYS A 22 -6.09 -7.72 9.39
N PRO A 23 -4.87 -8.15 9.08
CA PRO A 23 -4.23 -7.72 7.84
C PRO A 23 -4.74 -8.43 6.58
N LYS A 24 -5.66 -9.35 6.70
CA LYS A 24 -6.13 -10.14 5.56
C LYS A 24 -6.62 -9.28 4.40
N SER A 25 -7.29 -8.16 4.68
CA SER A 25 -7.92 -7.36 3.65
C SER A 25 -6.88 -6.78 2.69
N TRP A 26 -5.80 -6.21 3.20
CA TRP A 26 -4.78 -5.66 2.33
C TRP A 26 -3.77 -6.71 1.85
N LEU A 27 -3.49 -7.75 2.64
CA LEU A 27 -2.64 -8.85 2.21
C LEU A 27 -3.26 -9.60 1.03
N LYS A 28 -4.58 -9.69 1.00
CA LYS A 28 -5.29 -10.29 -0.12
C LYS A 28 -5.03 -9.51 -1.42
N SER A 29 -5.03 -8.20 -1.35
CA SER A 29 -4.69 -7.35 -2.51
C SER A 29 -3.25 -7.55 -2.94
N VAL A 30 -2.31 -7.64 -2.00
CA VAL A 30 -0.90 -7.91 -2.32
C VAL A 30 -0.77 -9.24 -3.04
N SER A 31 -1.42 -10.28 -2.53
CA SER A 31 -1.37 -11.60 -3.13
C SER A 31 -1.95 -11.60 -4.55
N ALA A 32 -3.09 -10.94 -4.74
CA ALA A 32 -3.72 -10.83 -6.04
C ALA A 32 -2.82 -10.11 -7.04
N PHE A 33 -2.19 -9.01 -6.63
CA PHE A 33 -1.30 -8.25 -7.51
C PHE A 33 -0.04 -9.03 -7.85
N SER A 34 0.52 -9.78 -6.88
CA SER A 34 1.73 -10.55 -7.14
C SER A 34 1.49 -11.76 -8.04
N ASN A 35 0.28 -12.29 -8.05
CA ASN A 35 -0.09 -13.41 -8.92
C ASN A 35 -0.61 -12.98 -10.29
N GLY A 36 -0.79 -11.68 -10.49
CA GLY A 36 -1.28 -11.11 -11.74
C GLY A 36 -0.21 -10.28 -12.42
N ILE A 37 -0.65 -9.20 -13.06
CA ILE A 37 0.23 -8.30 -13.80
C ILE A 37 0.88 -7.24 -12.91
N GLY A 38 0.68 -7.33 -11.61
CA GLY A 38 1.16 -6.36 -10.67
C GLY A 38 0.09 -5.33 -10.31
N GLY A 39 0.47 -4.36 -9.51
CA GLY A 39 -0.44 -3.30 -9.08
C GLY A 39 0.18 -2.47 -7.98
N THR A 40 -0.53 -1.46 -7.55
CA THR A 40 -0.09 -0.58 -6.47
C THR A 40 -1.17 -0.46 -5.42
N LEU A 41 -0.78 -0.64 -4.18
CA LEU A 41 -1.66 -0.47 -3.02
C LEU A 41 -1.25 0.81 -2.30
N PHE A 42 -2.16 1.76 -2.19
CA PHE A 42 -1.90 3.04 -1.55
C PHE A 42 -2.48 3.03 -0.14
N PHE A 43 -1.64 3.32 0.85
CA PHE A 43 -2.05 3.46 2.25
C PHE A 43 -2.10 4.94 2.62
N GLY A 44 -3.14 5.32 3.35
CA GLY A 44 -3.39 6.70 3.73
C GLY A 44 -4.23 7.46 2.72
N VAL A 45 -4.89 6.76 1.81
CA VAL A 45 -5.71 7.33 0.75
C VAL A 45 -7.12 6.74 0.82
N SER A 46 -8.14 7.58 0.70
CA SER A 46 -9.52 7.12 0.70
C SER A 46 -9.92 6.51 -0.64
N ASP A 47 -11.08 5.85 -0.67
CA ASP A 47 -11.63 5.31 -1.91
C ASP A 47 -11.95 6.42 -2.94
N ASP A 48 -12.15 7.64 -2.47
CA ASP A 48 -12.34 8.81 -3.33
C ASP A 48 -11.03 9.39 -3.83
N ARG A 49 -9.90 8.73 -3.56
CA ARG A 49 -8.55 9.13 -3.95
C ARG A 49 -8.08 10.41 -3.25
N GLU A 50 -8.63 10.69 -2.07
CA GLU A 50 -8.20 11.82 -1.27
C GLU A 50 -7.10 11.40 -0.30
N PRO A 51 -6.01 12.18 -0.19
CA PRO A 51 -4.98 11.88 0.80
C PRO A 51 -5.50 12.16 2.20
N ILE A 52 -5.53 11.11 3.02
CA ILE A 52 -5.94 11.18 4.43
C ILE A 52 -4.72 11.32 5.33
N GLY A 53 -3.66 10.59 5.01
CA GLY A 53 -2.41 10.60 5.75
C GLY A 53 -2.28 9.47 6.76
N LEU A 54 -1.04 9.04 6.97
CA LEU A 54 -0.69 8.06 7.99
C LEU A 54 -0.03 8.75 9.16
N SER A 55 -0.29 8.29 10.39
CA SER A 55 0.27 8.91 11.58
C SER A 55 1.75 8.60 11.78
N ASP A 56 2.20 7.41 11.37
CA ASP A 56 3.59 6.99 11.50
C ASP A 56 3.97 6.13 10.30
N VAL A 57 4.47 6.79 9.27
CA VAL A 57 4.84 6.15 8.00
C VAL A 57 5.93 5.11 8.19
N GLN A 58 6.93 5.39 9.02
CA GLN A 58 8.04 4.47 9.20
C GLN A 58 7.58 3.19 9.89
N LYS A 59 6.78 3.31 10.93
CA LYS A 59 6.22 2.18 11.64
C LYS A 59 5.34 1.33 10.73
N ASP A 60 4.52 1.99 9.92
CA ASP A 60 3.64 1.30 8.98
C ASP A 60 4.43 0.59 7.89
N ALA A 61 5.48 1.21 7.38
CA ALA A 61 6.34 0.58 6.37
C ALA A 61 7.01 -0.67 6.92
N GLU A 62 7.51 -0.62 8.15
CA GLU A 62 8.12 -1.79 8.80
C GLU A 62 7.10 -2.90 9.02
N ALA A 63 5.88 -2.56 9.43
CA ALA A 63 4.81 -3.53 9.64
C ALA A 63 4.39 -4.19 8.33
N ILE A 64 4.27 -3.42 7.25
CA ILE A 64 3.93 -3.97 5.93
C ILE A 64 4.99 -4.97 5.47
N SER A 65 6.24 -4.58 5.56
CA SER A 65 7.36 -5.43 5.14
C SER A 65 7.38 -6.74 5.93
N ARG A 66 7.23 -6.65 7.25
CA ARG A 66 7.21 -7.81 8.14
C ARG A 66 6.06 -8.75 7.82
N LEU A 67 4.86 -8.21 7.68
CA LEU A 67 3.67 -9.02 7.46
C LEU A 67 3.69 -9.71 6.10
N ILE A 68 4.21 -9.06 5.07
CA ILE A 68 4.35 -9.69 3.76
C ILE A 68 5.32 -10.87 3.86
N LYS A 69 6.45 -10.67 4.51
CA LYS A 69 7.46 -11.74 4.67
C LYS A 69 6.93 -12.91 5.47
N GLU A 70 6.10 -12.65 6.48
CA GLU A 70 5.55 -13.70 7.35
C GLU A 70 4.37 -14.44 6.75
N ARG A 71 3.56 -13.78 5.93
CA ARG A 71 2.24 -14.27 5.54
C ARG A 71 2.11 -14.68 4.08
N ILE A 72 3.02 -14.29 3.22
CA ILE A 72 2.92 -14.57 1.78
C ILE A 72 4.08 -15.44 1.33
N THR A 73 3.75 -16.58 0.76
CA THR A 73 4.73 -17.56 0.26
C THR A 73 4.34 -17.97 -1.16
N PRO A 74 5.26 -17.93 -2.14
CA PRO A 74 6.62 -17.42 -2.02
C PRO A 74 6.64 -15.90 -1.83
N LEU A 75 7.76 -15.38 -1.29
CA LEU A 75 7.88 -13.95 -1.02
C LEU A 75 7.83 -13.17 -2.32
N PRO A 76 6.86 -12.26 -2.51
CA PRO A 76 6.80 -11.46 -3.72
C PRO A 76 7.87 -10.36 -3.70
N GLN A 77 8.26 -9.92 -4.88
CA GLN A 77 9.07 -8.72 -4.99
C GLN A 77 8.17 -7.51 -4.84
N PHE A 78 8.53 -6.63 -3.95
CA PHE A 78 7.74 -5.43 -3.71
C PHE A 78 8.63 -4.24 -3.40
N ILE A 79 8.10 -3.06 -3.65
CA ILE A 79 8.77 -1.79 -3.37
C ILE A 79 7.82 -0.93 -2.56
N LEU A 80 8.31 -0.40 -1.44
CA LEU A 80 7.58 0.55 -0.62
C LEU A 80 8.11 1.94 -0.90
N LYS A 81 7.23 2.85 -1.30
CA LYS A 81 7.59 4.24 -1.59
C LYS A 81 6.84 5.16 -0.64
N PRO A 82 7.54 5.90 0.23
CA PRO A 82 6.89 6.95 0.99
C PRO A 82 6.56 8.12 0.08
N LEU A 83 5.37 8.67 0.24
CA LEU A 83 4.87 9.78 -0.55
C LEU A 83 4.38 10.87 0.36
N GLN A 84 4.33 12.10 -0.14
CA GLN A 84 3.75 13.21 0.58
C GLN A 84 2.86 14.01 -0.37
N GLU A 85 1.63 14.26 0.07
CA GLU A 85 0.64 15.00 -0.71
C GLU A 85 -0.14 15.91 0.22
N ASP A 86 -0.17 17.20 -0.07
CA ASP A 86 -0.88 18.19 0.75
C ASP A 86 -0.46 18.15 2.23
N GLY A 87 0.83 17.91 2.50
CA GLY A 87 1.35 17.79 3.85
C GLY A 87 1.03 16.48 4.55
N LYS A 88 0.44 15.53 3.85
CA LYS A 88 0.06 14.23 4.42
C LYS A 88 1.00 13.15 3.94
N ASN A 89 1.38 12.26 4.85
CA ASN A 89 2.30 11.16 4.55
C ASN A 89 1.53 9.92 4.13
N LEU A 90 1.93 9.35 3.01
CA LEU A 90 1.30 8.19 2.40
C LEU A 90 2.35 7.13 2.11
N LEU A 91 1.90 5.89 1.85
CA LEU A 91 2.77 4.83 1.38
C LEU A 91 2.17 4.20 0.13
N ALA A 92 3.02 3.94 -0.85
CA ALA A 92 2.66 3.15 -2.03
C ALA A 92 3.43 1.84 -1.98
N LEU A 93 2.71 0.72 -2.10
CA LEU A 93 3.26 -0.62 -2.16
C LEU A 93 3.06 -1.16 -3.57
N GLU A 94 4.15 -1.37 -4.27
CA GLU A 94 4.12 -1.88 -5.65
C GLU A 94 4.45 -3.35 -5.76
#